data_596fb988788915dfdb41d3c70cb84c1d
#
_entry.id   596fb988788915dfdb41d3c70cb84c1d
#
_cell.length_a   1.000
_cell.length_b   1.000
_cell.length_c   1.000
_cell.angle_alpha   90.00
_cell.angle_beta   90.00
_cell.angle_gamma   90.00
#
_symmetry.space_group_name_H-M   'P 1'
#
loop_
_entity.id
_entity.type
_entity.pdbx_description
1 polymer ?
#
loop_
_entity_poly.entity_id
_entity_poly.type
_entity_poly.pdbx_seq_one_letter_code
_entity_poly.pdbx_strand_id
1 'polypeptide(L)'
;MRLLRTLSFATLSVLFSLIFIGGYVSASGVGLTCPDWPLCPHGFLPHWDFIIEYFHRSVAATTGILVVTTMAFTIKSKAAPTGMKIASIIAAGAVIGQVTLGAIVIVERLHAILVTAHLGLGIVLFSMVLLVTRYAFRLTSEGISKSSTVATSSNNLSTREH
;
A
#
# COMPACT_ATOMS: atom_id res chain seq x y z
N MET A 1 14.28 4.38 10.66
CA MET A 1 13.39 5.35 9.99
C MET A 1 13.47 5.31 8.47
N ARG A 2 14.68 5.27 7.86
CA ARG A 2 14.82 5.21 6.38
C ARG A 2 14.07 4.03 5.75
N LEU A 3 14.20 2.83 6.32
CA LEU A 3 13.49 1.64 5.82
C LEU A 3 11.97 1.83 5.81
N LEU A 4 11.37 2.34 6.90
CA LEU A 4 9.93 2.55 6.98
C LEU A 4 9.44 3.58 5.94
N ARG A 5 10.23 4.64 5.71
CA ARG A 5 9.95 5.62 4.65
C ARG A 5 9.97 5.00 3.26
N THR A 6 11.03 4.24 2.94
CA THR A 6 11.15 3.58 1.63
C THR A 6 10.04 2.55 1.42
N LEU A 7 9.74 1.74 2.45
CA LEU A 7 8.70 0.72 2.39
C LEU A 7 7.31 1.34 2.19
N SER A 8 6.96 2.38 2.98
CA SER A 8 5.66 3.05 2.84
C SER A 8 5.51 3.75 1.49
N PHE A 9 6.58 4.36 0.96
CA PHE A 9 6.56 4.97 -0.36
C PHE A 9 6.41 3.91 -1.47
N ALA A 10 7.13 2.79 -1.39
CA ALA A 10 6.98 1.68 -2.33
C ALA A 10 5.54 1.11 -2.29
N THR A 11 4.98 0.91 -1.09
CA THR A 11 3.59 0.47 -0.91
C THR A 11 2.61 1.43 -1.58
N LEU A 12 2.79 2.74 -1.39
CA LEU A 12 1.95 3.77 -1.99
C LEU A 12 2.03 3.74 -3.53
N SER A 13 3.24 3.60 -4.07
CA SER A 13 3.46 3.58 -5.53
C SER A 13 2.83 2.34 -6.19
N VAL A 14 3.02 1.17 -5.58
CA VAL A 14 2.43 -0.09 -6.09
C VAL A 14 0.91 -0.05 -5.98
N LEU A 15 0.36 0.46 -4.87
CA LEU A 15 -1.09 0.62 -4.69
C LEU A 15 -1.69 1.60 -5.71
N PHE A 16 -1.01 2.73 -5.99
CA PHE A 16 -1.44 3.66 -7.03
C PHE A 16 -1.51 2.97 -8.40
N SER A 17 -0.48 2.22 -8.76
CA SER A 17 -0.45 1.45 -10.02
C SER A 17 -1.56 0.40 -10.07
N LEU A 18 -1.84 -0.26 -8.93
CA LEU A 18 -2.92 -1.25 -8.82
C LEU A 18 -4.30 -0.64 -9.08
N ILE A 19 -4.58 0.56 -8.55
CA ILE A 19 -5.84 1.27 -8.80
C ILE A 19 -6.00 1.56 -10.30
N PHE A 20 -4.93 1.98 -10.96
CA PHE A 20 -4.94 2.26 -12.41
C PHE A 20 -5.21 1.00 -13.24
N ILE A 21 -4.50 -0.09 -12.91
CA ILE A 21 -4.69 -1.40 -13.56
C ILE A 21 -6.11 -1.91 -13.33
N GLY A 22 -6.64 -1.81 -12.08
CA GLY A 22 -8.00 -2.24 -11.75
C GLY A 22 -9.08 -1.44 -12.49
N GLY A 23 -8.89 -0.14 -12.65
CA GLY A 23 -9.75 0.71 -13.47
C GLY A 23 -9.76 0.25 -14.94
N TYR A 24 -8.60 -0.08 -15.48
CA TYR A 24 -8.49 -0.61 -16.84
C TYR A 24 -9.18 -1.97 -16.99
N VAL A 25 -8.95 -2.91 -16.08
CA VAL A 25 -9.59 -4.24 -16.05
C VAL A 25 -11.12 -4.12 -16.04
N SER A 26 -11.65 -3.21 -15.22
CA SER A 26 -13.09 -2.98 -15.14
C SER A 26 -13.68 -2.31 -16.40
N ALA A 27 -12.98 -1.31 -16.94
CA ALA A 27 -13.47 -0.55 -18.09
C ALA A 27 -13.35 -1.29 -19.42
N SER A 28 -12.34 -2.15 -19.59
CA SER A 28 -12.10 -2.91 -20.81
C SER A 28 -12.94 -4.19 -20.93
N GLY A 29 -13.65 -4.58 -19.86
CA GLY A 29 -14.45 -5.82 -19.82
C GLY A 29 -13.62 -7.11 -19.69
N VAL A 30 -12.28 -7.02 -19.56
CA VAL A 30 -11.40 -8.20 -19.39
C VAL A 30 -11.44 -8.77 -17.97
N GLY A 31 -12.17 -8.16 -17.05
CA GLY A 31 -12.28 -8.60 -15.66
C GLY A 31 -13.08 -9.88 -15.44
N LEU A 32 -13.61 -10.50 -16.49
CA LEU A 32 -14.29 -11.80 -16.46
C LEU A 32 -13.60 -12.86 -17.32
N THR A 33 -12.39 -12.58 -17.79
CA THR A 33 -11.64 -13.54 -18.62
C THR A 33 -11.15 -14.73 -17.80
N CYS A 34 -10.96 -14.55 -16.49
CA CYS A 34 -10.49 -15.56 -15.56
C CYS A 34 -11.63 -15.95 -14.58
N PRO A 35 -12.45 -16.97 -14.89
CA PRO A 35 -13.64 -17.32 -14.12
C PRO A 35 -13.32 -17.91 -12.74
N ASP A 36 -12.13 -18.47 -12.56
CA ASP A 36 -11.73 -19.11 -11.31
C ASP A 36 -11.06 -18.12 -10.35
N TRP A 37 -11.25 -18.34 -9.07
CA TRP A 37 -10.62 -17.54 -8.01
C TRP A 37 -10.05 -18.48 -6.94
N PRO A 38 -8.83 -18.27 -6.44
CA PRO A 38 -7.93 -17.12 -6.63
C PRO A 38 -7.07 -17.16 -7.92
N LEU A 39 -6.91 -18.32 -8.55
CA LEU A 39 -6.06 -18.51 -9.74
C LEU A 39 -6.91 -18.62 -11.00
N CYS A 40 -6.29 -18.29 -12.15
CA CYS A 40 -6.88 -18.54 -13.45
C CYS A 40 -6.78 -20.01 -13.87
N PRO A 41 -7.60 -20.47 -14.84
CA PRO A 41 -7.43 -21.77 -15.46
C PRO A 41 -5.96 -21.96 -15.92
N HIS A 42 -5.42 -23.18 -15.78
CA HIS A 42 -4.02 -23.54 -16.00
C HIS A 42 -3.00 -23.02 -14.96
N GLY A 43 -3.44 -22.50 -13.81
CA GLY A 43 -2.58 -22.23 -12.65
C GLY A 43 -1.70 -21.00 -12.79
N PHE A 44 -0.37 -21.15 -12.56
CA PHE A 44 0.57 -20.02 -12.49
C PHE A 44 1.03 -19.47 -13.84
N LEU A 45 0.74 -20.14 -14.95
CA LEU A 45 1.08 -19.70 -16.30
C LEU A 45 -0.22 -19.44 -17.09
N PRO A 46 -0.80 -18.25 -17.01
CA PRO A 46 -2.06 -17.93 -17.69
C PRO A 46 -1.85 -17.91 -19.21
N HIS A 47 -2.90 -18.32 -19.94
CA HIS A 47 -2.99 -18.05 -21.37
C HIS A 47 -3.06 -16.54 -21.65
N TRP A 48 -2.69 -16.12 -22.85
CA TRP A 48 -2.65 -14.69 -23.22
C TRP A 48 -3.95 -13.94 -22.94
N ASP A 49 -5.11 -14.61 -23.05
CA ASP A 49 -6.43 -14.03 -22.82
C ASP A 49 -6.66 -13.62 -21.35
N PHE A 50 -5.94 -14.24 -20.42
CA PHE A 50 -6.10 -14.00 -18.97
C PHE A 50 -5.02 -13.10 -18.37
N ILE A 51 -4.02 -12.70 -19.17
CA ILE A 51 -2.78 -12.11 -18.65
C ILE A 51 -3.01 -10.81 -17.90
N ILE A 52 -3.94 -9.97 -18.34
CA ILE A 52 -4.22 -8.65 -17.74
C ILE A 52 -4.89 -8.82 -16.39
N GLU A 53 -5.90 -9.68 -16.30
CA GLU A 53 -6.59 -9.95 -15.04
C GLU A 53 -5.68 -10.66 -14.05
N TYR A 54 -4.89 -11.63 -14.52
CA TYR A 54 -3.87 -12.31 -13.70
C TYR A 54 -2.82 -11.33 -13.17
N PHE A 55 -2.36 -10.41 -14.00
CA PHE A 55 -1.42 -9.36 -13.60
C PHE A 55 -2.02 -8.45 -12.53
N HIS A 56 -3.26 -8.02 -12.69
CA HIS A 56 -3.98 -7.26 -11.67
C HIS A 56 -4.02 -8.00 -10.33
N ARG A 57 -4.41 -9.26 -10.32
CA ARG A 57 -4.46 -10.10 -9.11
C ARG A 57 -3.08 -10.27 -8.45
N SER A 58 -2.03 -10.45 -9.26
CA SER A 58 -0.65 -10.58 -8.78
C SER A 58 -0.14 -9.30 -8.11
N VAL A 59 -0.41 -8.15 -8.71
CA VAL A 59 -0.08 -6.84 -8.13
C VAL A 59 -0.93 -6.58 -6.88
N ALA A 60 -2.19 -7.04 -6.84
CA ALA A 60 -3.04 -6.94 -5.66
C ALA A 60 -2.48 -7.76 -4.48
N ALA A 61 -2.05 -9.00 -4.72
CA ALA A 61 -1.41 -9.85 -3.71
C ALA A 61 -0.12 -9.20 -3.18
N THR A 62 0.74 -8.68 -4.08
CA THR A 62 1.97 -7.96 -3.72
C THR A 62 1.65 -6.72 -2.88
N THR A 63 0.62 -5.95 -3.25
CA THR A 63 0.17 -4.78 -2.48
C THR A 63 -0.28 -5.18 -1.08
N GLY A 64 -1.04 -6.26 -0.95
CA GLY A 64 -1.47 -6.79 0.34
C GLY A 64 -0.30 -7.13 1.26
N ILE A 65 0.71 -7.83 0.74
CA ILE A 65 1.95 -8.16 1.47
C ILE A 65 2.68 -6.87 1.90
N LEU A 66 2.81 -5.89 1.02
CA LEU A 66 3.47 -4.63 1.32
C LEU A 66 2.72 -3.83 2.40
N VAL A 67 1.39 -3.77 2.36
CA VAL A 67 0.58 -3.08 3.38
C VAL A 67 0.72 -3.75 4.74
N VAL A 68 0.61 -5.08 4.82
CA VAL A 68 0.78 -5.82 6.09
C VAL A 68 2.20 -5.66 6.63
N THR A 69 3.20 -5.73 5.77
CA THR A 69 4.60 -5.52 6.16
C THR A 69 4.81 -4.10 6.68
N THR A 70 4.28 -3.08 5.99
CA THR A 70 4.33 -1.68 6.43
C THR A 70 3.65 -1.49 7.79
N MET A 71 2.48 -2.11 8.00
CA MET A 71 1.80 -2.10 9.30
C MET A 71 2.68 -2.72 10.39
N ALA A 72 3.26 -3.90 10.15
CA ALA A 72 4.09 -4.59 11.13
C ALA A 72 5.30 -3.74 11.56
N PHE A 73 6.00 -3.11 10.62
CA PHE A 73 7.11 -2.19 10.92
C PHE A 73 6.63 -0.93 11.63
N THR A 74 5.46 -0.39 11.27
CA THR A 74 4.89 0.79 11.93
C THR A 74 4.55 0.51 13.38
N ILE A 75 3.91 -0.62 13.68
CA ILE A 75 3.52 -1.00 15.05
C ILE A 75 4.76 -1.24 15.93
N LYS A 76 5.79 -1.90 15.39
CA LYS A 76 7.05 -2.17 16.11
C LYS A 76 7.88 -0.90 16.33
N SER A 77 7.67 0.15 15.57
CA SER A 77 8.43 1.39 15.71
C SER A 77 7.99 2.18 16.95
N LYS A 78 8.91 2.38 17.90
CA LYS A 78 8.68 3.20 19.11
C LYS A 78 8.49 4.69 18.76
N ALA A 79 9.04 5.15 17.65
CA ALA A 79 8.94 6.54 17.20
C ALA A 79 7.67 6.82 16.37
N ALA A 80 6.92 5.79 15.97
CA ALA A 80 5.69 5.99 15.21
C ALA A 80 4.56 6.53 16.12
N PRO A 81 3.97 7.68 15.78
CA PRO A 81 2.86 8.26 16.55
C PRO A 81 1.60 7.39 16.42
N THR A 82 0.70 7.50 17.40
CA THR A 82 -0.55 6.73 17.46
C THR A 82 -1.37 6.85 16.16
N GLY A 83 -1.48 8.05 15.59
CA GLY A 83 -2.19 8.27 14.32
C GLY A 83 -1.63 7.46 13.15
N MET A 84 -0.31 7.32 13.07
CA MET A 84 0.34 6.49 12.05
C MET A 84 0.03 5.00 12.25
N LYS A 85 0.02 4.52 13.50
CA LYS A 85 -0.32 3.13 13.84
C LYS A 85 -1.77 2.82 13.51
N ILE A 86 -2.71 3.71 13.89
CA ILE A 86 -4.13 3.57 13.57
C ILE A 86 -4.35 3.52 12.05
N ALA A 87 -3.75 4.46 11.31
CA ALA A 87 -3.86 4.49 9.85
C ALA A 87 -3.34 3.20 9.20
N SER A 88 -2.23 2.63 9.70
CA SER A 88 -1.69 1.37 9.17
C SER A 88 -2.57 0.16 9.48
N ILE A 89 -3.25 0.13 10.64
CA ILE A 89 -4.21 -0.92 10.99
C ILE A 89 -5.46 -0.82 10.12
N ILE A 90 -6.00 0.39 9.93
CA ILE A 90 -7.15 0.61 9.05
C ILE A 90 -6.80 0.19 7.60
N ALA A 91 -5.59 0.54 7.12
CA ALA A 91 -5.13 0.13 5.79
C ALA A 91 -5.09 -1.41 5.65
N ALA A 92 -4.59 -2.13 6.65
CA ALA A 92 -4.56 -3.59 6.64
C ALA A 92 -5.96 -4.21 6.66
N GLY A 93 -6.89 -3.65 7.46
CA GLY A 93 -8.30 -4.06 7.45
C GLY A 93 -8.98 -3.80 6.09
N ALA A 94 -8.68 -2.66 5.48
CA ALA A 94 -9.19 -2.32 4.16
C ALA A 94 -8.68 -3.28 3.07
N VAL A 95 -7.44 -3.80 3.17
CA VAL A 95 -6.92 -4.83 2.25
C VAL A 95 -7.76 -6.10 2.33
N ILE A 96 -8.14 -6.55 3.52
CA ILE A 96 -9.01 -7.73 3.68
C ILE A 96 -10.35 -7.48 2.98
N GLY A 97 -10.95 -6.32 3.20
CA GLY A 97 -12.18 -5.92 2.50
C GLY A 97 -12.01 -5.87 0.98
N GLN A 98 -10.88 -5.37 0.47
CA GLN A 98 -10.58 -5.32 -0.96
C GLN A 98 -10.49 -6.71 -1.59
N VAL A 99 -9.81 -7.65 -0.94
CA VAL A 99 -9.72 -9.03 -1.42
C VAL A 99 -11.09 -9.69 -1.46
N THR A 100 -11.88 -9.53 -0.39
CA THR A 100 -13.24 -10.08 -0.29
C THR A 100 -14.16 -9.47 -1.35
N LEU A 101 -14.20 -8.14 -1.47
CA LEU A 101 -15.02 -7.47 -2.49
C LEU A 101 -14.57 -7.81 -3.91
N GLY A 102 -13.25 -7.93 -4.14
CA GLY A 102 -12.71 -8.33 -5.44
C GLY A 102 -13.18 -9.72 -5.86
N ALA A 103 -13.22 -10.69 -4.93
CA ALA A 103 -13.76 -12.02 -5.19
C ALA A 103 -15.26 -11.97 -5.51
N ILE A 104 -16.05 -11.21 -4.72
CA ILE A 104 -17.50 -11.06 -4.93
C ILE A 104 -17.78 -10.39 -6.28
N VAL A 105 -17.02 -9.36 -6.67
CA VAL A 105 -17.16 -8.67 -7.97
C VAL A 105 -17.06 -9.65 -9.14
N ILE A 106 -16.18 -10.65 -9.05
CA ILE A 106 -16.04 -11.68 -10.10
C ILE A 106 -17.23 -12.62 -10.10
N VAL A 107 -17.63 -13.13 -8.93
CA VAL A 107 -18.79 -14.04 -8.79
C VAL A 107 -20.07 -13.38 -9.28
N GLU A 108 -20.27 -12.10 -8.97
CA GLU A 108 -21.42 -11.30 -9.38
C GLU A 108 -21.25 -10.62 -10.77
N ARG A 109 -20.32 -11.13 -11.57
CA ARG A 109 -20.10 -10.72 -12.97
C ARG A 109 -19.98 -9.21 -13.17
N LEU A 110 -19.13 -8.54 -12.36
CA LEU A 110 -18.86 -7.10 -12.42
C LEU A 110 -20.10 -6.23 -12.17
N HIS A 111 -20.96 -6.63 -11.25
CA HIS A 111 -22.13 -5.83 -10.89
C HIS A 111 -21.70 -4.41 -10.48
N ALA A 112 -22.30 -3.37 -11.11
CA ALA A 112 -21.83 -1.98 -11.04
C ALA A 112 -21.69 -1.44 -9.59
N ILE A 113 -22.64 -1.80 -8.70
CA ILE A 113 -22.62 -1.37 -7.30
C ILE A 113 -21.40 -1.97 -6.57
N LEU A 114 -21.08 -3.24 -6.81
CA LEU A 114 -19.94 -3.92 -6.17
C LEU A 114 -18.60 -3.38 -6.69
N VAL A 115 -18.51 -3.12 -7.98
CA VAL A 115 -17.32 -2.46 -8.59
C VAL A 115 -17.12 -1.07 -7.97
N THR A 116 -18.18 -0.28 -7.82
CA THR A 116 -18.13 1.05 -7.21
C THR A 116 -17.71 0.96 -5.73
N ALA A 117 -18.26 0.01 -4.98
CA ALA A 117 -17.89 -0.20 -3.57
C ALA A 117 -16.42 -0.63 -3.44
N HIS A 118 -15.95 -1.52 -4.31
CA HIS A 118 -14.55 -1.94 -4.36
C HIS A 118 -13.62 -0.76 -4.66
N LEU A 119 -13.96 0.08 -5.64
CA LEU A 119 -13.20 1.28 -5.95
C LEU A 119 -13.21 2.29 -4.79
N GLY A 120 -14.36 2.51 -4.15
CA GLY A 120 -14.49 3.40 -2.98
C GLY A 120 -13.61 2.94 -1.82
N LEU A 121 -13.62 1.65 -1.49
CA LEU A 121 -12.75 1.08 -0.47
C LEU A 121 -11.27 1.18 -0.87
N GLY A 122 -10.95 1.09 -2.16
CA GLY A 122 -9.59 1.33 -2.71
C GLY A 122 -9.10 2.74 -2.44
N ILE A 123 -9.96 3.74 -2.59
CA ILE A 123 -9.65 5.14 -2.27
C ILE A 123 -9.39 5.31 -0.76
N VAL A 124 -10.17 4.67 0.10
CA VAL A 124 -9.92 4.67 1.55
C VAL A 124 -8.56 4.05 1.87
N LEU A 125 -8.27 2.88 1.31
CA LEU A 125 -6.97 2.22 1.47
C LEU A 125 -5.82 3.12 1.02
N PHE A 126 -5.93 3.73 -0.15
CA PHE A 126 -4.93 4.68 -0.68
C PHE A 126 -4.72 5.86 0.27
N SER A 127 -5.80 6.45 0.79
CA SER A 127 -5.73 7.57 1.72
C SER A 127 -5.01 7.21 3.02
N MET A 128 -5.25 6.01 3.56
CA MET A 128 -4.57 5.53 4.77
C MET A 128 -3.09 5.27 4.52
N VAL A 129 -2.72 4.63 3.41
CA VAL A 129 -1.31 4.40 3.04
C VAL A 129 -0.58 5.72 2.77
N LEU A 130 -1.24 6.70 2.12
CA LEU A 130 -0.70 8.05 1.93
C LEU A 130 -0.44 8.74 3.28
N LEU A 131 -1.35 8.63 4.23
CA LEU A 131 -1.19 9.19 5.56
C LEU A 131 0.00 8.56 6.29
N VAL A 132 0.13 7.23 6.27
CA VAL A 132 1.29 6.50 6.83
C VAL A 132 2.60 6.98 6.19
N THR A 133 2.61 7.15 4.87
CA THR A 133 3.78 7.62 4.11
C THR A 133 4.16 9.04 4.54
N ARG A 134 3.20 9.95 4.67
CA ARG A 134 3.45 11.33 5.15
C ARG A 134 4.07 11.34 6.55
N TYR A 135 3.56 10.54 7.48
CA TYR A 135 4.15 10.40 8.80
C TYR A 135 5.59 9.89 8.75
N ALA A 136 5.87 8.86 7.92
CA ALA A 136 7.20 8.30 7.77
C ALA A 136 8.23 9.32 7.25
N PHE A 137 7.82 10.19 6.32
CA PHE A 137 8.67 11.28 5.81
C PHE A 137 8.94 12.34 6.87
N ARG A 138 7.92 12.79 7.62
CA ARG A 138 8.08 13.77 8.71
C ARG A 138 9.04 13.29 9.78
N LEU A 139 8.89 12.05 10.26
CA LEU A 139 9.79 11.45 11.25
C LEU A 139 11.26 11.39 10.78
N THR A 140 11.48 11.17 9.50
CA THR A 140 12.84 11.13 8.94
C THR A 140 13.44 12.54 8.88
N SER A 141 12.67 13.56 8.52
CA SER A 141 13.10 14.96 8.47
C SER A 141 13.47 15.49 9.85
N GLU A 142 12.65 15.24 10.86
CA GLU A 142 12.91 15.66 12.25
C GLU A 142 14.15 14.98 12.83
N GLY A 143 14.39 13.71 12.50
CA GLY A 143 15.59 12.99 12.92
C GLY A 143 16.87 13.58 12.34
N ILE A 144 16.85 14.03 11.08
CA ILE A 144 18.00 14.69 10.44
C ILE A 144 18.26 16.06 11.06
N SER A 145 17.20 16.85 11.30
CA SER A 145 17.32 18.19 11.91
C SER A 145 17.92 18.13 13.32
N LYS A 146 17.48 17.20 14.16
CA LYS A 146 18.04 17.01 15.52
C LYS A 146 19.50 16.61 15.47
N SER A 147 19.90 15.73 14.55
CA SER A 147 21.29 15.30 14.41
C SER A 147 22.22 16.45 14.00
N SER A 148 21.80 17.32 13.10
CA SER A 148 22.59 18.49 12.68
C SER A 148 22.74 19.51 13.81
N THR A 149 21.72 19.75 14.61
CA THR A 149 21.77 20.70 15.73
C THR A 149 22.74 20.21 16.82
N VAL A 150 22.75 18.92 17.12
CA VAL A 150 23.69 18.33 18.11
C VAL A 150 25.12 18.43 17.61
N ALA A 151 25.39 18.14 16.34
CA ALA A 151 26.72 18.24 15.75
C ALA A 151 27.27 19.68 15.78
N THR A 152 26.43 20.68 15.50
CA THR A 152 26.80 22.10 15.56
C THR A 152 27.08 22.55 17.00
N SER A 153 26.30 22.08 17.98
CA SER A 153 26.52 22.39 19.39
C SER A 153 27.82 21.81 19.92
N SER A 154 28.18 20.58 19.55
CA SER A 154 29.44 19.95 19.96
C SER A 154 30.68 20.65 19.40
N ASN A 155 30.64 21.09 18.13
CA ASN A 155 31.70 21.86 17.52
C ASN A 155 31.92 23.22 18.18
N ASN A 156 30.81 23.91 18.56
CA ASN A 156 30.95 25.20 19.23
C ASN A 156 31.50 25.10 20.65
N LEU A 157 31.33 23.97 21.34
CA LEU A 157 31.95 23.71 22.63
C LEU A 157 33.46 23.46 22.50
N SER A 158 33.86 22.67 21.56
CA SER A 158 35.30 22.37 21.27
C SER A 158 36.11 23.59 20.88
N THR A 159 35.48 24.57 20.19
CA THR A 159 36.19 25.83 19.80
C THR A 159 36.27 26.88 20.90
N ARG A 160 35.62 26.69 22.05
CA ARG A 160 35.65 27.59 23.21
C ARG A 160 36.73 27.19 24.26
N GLU A 161 37.26 25.98 24.16
CA GLU A 161 38.28 25.44 25.06
C GLU A 161 39.73 25.66 24.58
N HIS A 162 39.91 26.30 23.43
CA HIS A 162 41.20 26.76 22.86
C HIS A 162 41.27 28.28 22.83
#